data_61f6cf79eb3a4b1d474f95e82fee095a
#
_entry.id   61f6cf79eb3a4b1d474f95e82fee095a
#
_cell.length_a   1.000
_cell.length_b   1.000
_cell.length_c   1.000
_cell.angle_alpha   90.00
_cell.angle_beta   90.00
_cell.angle_gamma   90.00
#
_symmetry.space_group_name_H-M   'P 1'
#
loop_
_entity.id
_entity.type
_entity.pdbx_description
1 polymer ?
#
loop_
_entity_poly.entity_id
_entity_poly.type
_entity_poly.pdbx_seq_one_letter_code
_entity_poly.pdbx_strand_id
1 'polypeptide(L)'
;MEAFVLIRRNEADIIDLPNPILSGPYNAILTPIAISVCTSDVNTVYGSGSKKPDNLILGHEAVARVLKVGENVRDFKVGDIVVIPSMTPNFHDKDIQDGNFLHAGANFSANTLGRSTPGVFAREFEVADADLNLALLPEGVSIGSGLMCTDMATTGFTGAKRVNFGDTVVVLGIGGVGLMAICGAALRGAGKIIAVGSRGVSIPLAYEYGASEVISYKEDNITEYVLKATNGKGADVVIIAGGNDKTFSDAIDMVRYGVGKVVNLKLFTGDGSMEIPKFSSGRGMSGKTVYMELGKGGRVRMERLLSMVKHKRFTPERLITHTFEGFENVEQALELMRDKGNTVIKTMILTGW
;
A
#
# COMPACT_ATOMS: atom_id res chain seq x y z
N MET A 1 -13.61 18.75 16.02
CA MET A 1 -13.54 18.40 14.60
C MET A 1 -14.08 17.00 14.36
N GLU A 2 -14.75 16.78 13.25
CA GLU A 2 -15.19 15.44 12.84
C GLU A 2 -14.00 14.55 12.53
N ALA A 3 -14.04 13.31 13.03
CA ALA A 3 -13.03 12.29 12.79
C ALA A 3 -13.66 10.90 12.80
N PHE A 4 -13.29 10.03 11.86
CA PHE A 4 -13.72 8.64 11.81
C PHE A 4 -12.72 7.79 12.59
N VAL A 5 -13.17 7.21 13.69
CA VAL A 5 -12.33 6.56 14.69
C VAL A 5 -12.73 5.12 14.94
N LEU A 6 -11.76 4.31 15.37
CA LEU A 6 -12.02 3.01 15.96
C LEU A 6 -12.53 3.19 17.38
N ILE A 7 -13.82 2.94 17.63
CA ILE A 7 -14.41 2.95 18.97
C ILE A 7 -13.98 1.69 19.73
N ARG A 8 -14.21 0.54 19.11
CA ARG A 8 -13.78 -0.78 19.58
C ARG A 8 -13.78 -1.76 18.41
N ARG A 9 -13.33 -2.98 18.65
CA ARG A 9 -13.36 -4.01 17.60
C ARG A 9 -14.77 -4.16 17.01
N ASN A 10 -14.85 -4.19 15.69
CA ASN A 10 -16.07 -4.23 14.87
C ASN A 10 -16.93 -2.97 14.93
N GLU A 11 -16.43 -1.87 15.48
CA GLU A 11 -17.17 -0.63 15.59
C GLU A 11 -16.23 0.56 15.33
N ALA A 12 -16.56 1.32 14.33
CA ALA A 12 -15.93 2.60 14.00
C ALA A 12 -17.03 3.62 13.70
N ASP A 13 -16.84 4.88 14.06
CA ASP A 13 -17.86 5.90 13.93
C ASP A 13 -17.22 7.28 13.74
N ILE A 14 -18.00 8.23 13.25
CA ILE A 14 -17.63 9.64 13.18
C ILE A 14 -17.96 10.30 14.51
N ILE A 15 -16.95 10.81 15.18
CA ILE A 15 -17.12 11.53 16.45
C ILE A 15 -16.45 12.90 16.41
N ASP A 16 -16.83 13.78 17.31
CA ASP A 16 -16.15 15.05 17.51
C ASP A 16 -14.94 14.90 18.43
N LEU A 17 -13.78 15.30 17.94
CA LEU A 17 -12.52 15.37 18.68
C LEU A 17 -11.98 16.82 18.70
N PRO A 18 -11.10 17.16 19.66
CA PRO A 18 -10.34 18.41 19.57
C PRO A 18 -9.56 18.53 18.28
N ASN A 19 -9.42 19.74 17.75
CA ASN A 19 -8.52 19.97 16.61
C ASN A 19 -7.07 19.68 17.01
N PRO A 20 -6.24 19.16 16.09
CA PRO A 20 -4.82 18.94 16.37
C PRO A 20 -4.12 20.27 16.62
N ILE A 21 -3.19 20.25 17.56
CA ILE A 21 -2.28 21.35 17.83
C ILE A 21 -0.96 21.03 17.16
N LEU A 22 -0.36 22.01 16.48
CA LEU A 22 0.95 21.83 15.87
C LEU A 22 1.97 21.47 16.97
N SER A 23 2.44 20.22 16.96
CA SER A 23 3.22 19.65 18.06
C SER A 23 4.73 19.87 17.91
N GLY A 24 5.19 20.34 16.75
CA GLY A 24 6.61 20.57 16.49
C GLY A 24 6.89 21.58 15.40
N PRO A 25 8.10 22.17 15.40
CA PRO A 25 8.47 23.23 14.47
C PRO A 25 8.66 22.76 13.02
N TYR A 26 8.76 21.47 12.77
CA TYR A 26 8.92 20.86 11.45
C TYR A 26 7.63 20.21 10.91
N ASN A 27 6.53 20.30 11.67
CA ASN A 27 5.30 19.63 11.37
C ASN A 27 4.35 20.51 10.55
N ALA A 28 3.33 19.91 9.93
CA ALA A 28 2.25 20.62 9.28
C ALA A 28 0.89 20.08 9.71
N ILE A 29 -0.11 20.93 9.82
CA ILE A 29 -1.53 20.57 9.94
C ILE A 29 -2.18 20.70 8.57
N LEU A 30 -2.94 19.68 8.20
CA LEU A 30 -3.54 19.49 6.88
C LEU A 30 -5.03 19.20 7.01
N THR A 31 -5.79 19.53 5.96
CA THR A 31 -7.16 19.06 5.77
C THR A 31 -7.24 18.20 4.52
N PRO A 32 -7.82 16.98 4.57
CA PRO A 32 -7.88 16.14 3.41
C PRO A 32 -8.88 16.67 2.38
N ILE A 33 -8.49 16.66 1.10
CA ILE A 33 -9.37 16.94 -0.05
C ILE A 33 -9.98 15.62 -0.53
N ALA A 34 -9.16 14.57 -0.55
CA ALA A 34 -9.58 13.23 -0.91
C ALA A 34 -8.87 12.20 -0.03
N ILE A 35 -9.62 11.19 0.36
CA ILE A 35 -9.16 10.04 1.14
C ILE A 35 -9.57 8.73 0.47
N SER A 36 -8.90 7.63 0.83
CA SER A 36 -9.24 6.29 0.34
C SER A 36 -9.17 5.26 1.45
N VAL A 37 -10.18 4.41 1.52
CA VAL A 37 -10.20 3.29 2.47
C VAL A 37 -9.35 2.14 1.92
N CYS A 38 -8.52 1.56 2.77
CA CYS A 38 -7.69 0.41 2.48
C CYS A 38 -8.20 -0.87 3.17
N THR A 39 -7.80 -2.03 2.67
CA THR A 39 -8.03 -3.32 3.35
C THR A 39 -7.40 -3.35 4.75
N SER A 40 -6.32 -2.60 4.96
CA SER A 40 -5.70 -2.48 6.28
C SER A 40 -6.58 -1.74 7.28
N ASP A 41 -7.40 -0.76 6.86
CA ASP A 41 -8.39 -0.11 7.72
C ASP A 41 -9.51 -1.10 8.10
N VAL A 42 -10.00 -1.88 7.12
CA VAL A 42 -10.94 -2.99 7.35
C VAL A 42 -10.37 -3.98 8.37
N ASN A 43 -9.10 -4.37 8.23
CA ASN A 43 -8.44 -5.27 9.17
C ASN A 43 -8.22 -4.63 10.55
N THR A 44 -8.08 -3.31 10.63
CA THR A 44 -7.96 -2.58 11.90
C THR A 44 -9.28 -2.60 12.65
N VAL A 45 -10.41 -2.43 11.96
CA VAL A 45 -11.75 -2.43 12.56
C VAL A 45 -12.22 -3.85 12.84
N TYR A 46 -12.16 -4.77 11.86
CA TYR A 46 -12.81 -6.07 11.92
C TYR A 46 -11.86 -7.24 12.18
N GLY A 47 -10.56 -7.02 12.11
CA GLY A 47 -9.56 -8.09 12.26
C GLY A 47 -9.33 -8.53 13.70
N SER A 48 -8.63 -9.66 13.88
CA SER A 48 -8.25 -10.25 15.17
C SER A 48 -6.89 -9.78 15.69
N GLY A 49 -6.40 -8.62 15.24
CA GLY A 49 -5.09 -8.11 15.61
C GLY A 49 -4.96 -7.61 17.04
N SER A 50 -3.77 -7.15 17.44
CA SER A 50 -3.47 -6.58 18.76
C SER A 50 -4.40 -5.41 19.10
N LYS A 51 -4.66 -5.22 20.41
CA LYS A 51 -5.44 -4.08 20.93
C LYS A 51 -4.89 -2.77 20.38
N LYS A 52 -5.77 -1.93 19.85
CA LYS A 52 -5.47 -0.59 19.36
C LYS A 52 -5.82 0.45 20.42
N PRO A 53 -5.24 1.65 20.34
CA PRO A 53 -5.70 2.77 21.17
C PRO A 53 -7.19 3.03 20.98
N ASP A 54 -7.87 3.39 22.05
CA ASP A 54 -9.26 3.83 21.98
C ASP A 54 -9.33 5.17 21.21
N ASN A 55 -10.37 5.35 20.41
CA ASN A 55 -10.57 6.50 19.55
C ASN A 55 -9.40 6.78 18.57
N LEU A 56 -8.74 5.72 18.11
CA LEU A 56 -7.71 5.84 17.06
C LEU A 56 -8.35 6.38 15.79
N ILE A 57 -7.93 7.56 15.33
CA ILE A 57 -8.31 8.09 14.02
C ILE A 57 -7.77 7.15 12.94
N LEU A 58 -8.65 6.66 12.07
CA LEU A 58 -8.33 5.72 11.00
C LEU A 58 -7.78 6.42 9.76
N GLY A 59 -7.37 5.61 8.76
CA GLY A 59 -6.96 6.08 7.45
C GLY A 59 -5.49 6.45 7.32
N HIS A 60 -4.94 6.21 6.13
CA HIS A 60 -3.53 6.47 5.81
C HIS A 60 -3.30 6.86 4.34
N GLU A 61 -4.36 7.09 3.59
CA GLU A 61 -4.28 7.49 2.19
C GLU A 61 -5.02 8.82 2.03
N ALA A 62 -4.28 9.91 1.72
CA ALA A 62 -4.86 11.22 1.52
C ALA A 62 -4.08 12.09 0.53
N VAL A 63 -4.84 12.92 -0.19
CA VAL A 63 -4.38 14.15 -0.80
C VAL A 63 -5.00 15.29 0.00
N ALA A 64 -4.21 16.24 0.45
CA ALA A 64 -4.67 17.24 1.41
C ALA A 64 -4.16 18.64 1.08
N ARG A 65 -4.79 19.64 1.71
CA ARG A 65 -4.39 21.05 1.69
C ARG A 65 -3.67 21.39 3.00
N VAL A 66 -2.57 22.12 2.90
CA VAL A 66 -1.82 22.62 4.05
C VAL A 66 -2.62 23.76 4.71
N LEU A 67 -2.92 23.63 6.00
CA LEU A 67 -3.60 24.64 6.82
C LEU A 67 -2.63 25.45 7.67
N LYS A 68 -1.62 24.78 8.27
CA LYS A 68 -0.61 25.40 9.11
C LYS A 68 0.73 24.70 8.90
N VAL A 69 1.81 25.43 9.07
CA VAL A 69 3.18 24.91 9.04
C VAL A 69 3.94 25.38 10.27
N GLY A 70 4.84 24.53 10.77
CA GLY A 70 5.77 24.87 11.82
C GLY A 70 6.81 25.88 11.33
N GLU A 71 7.42 26.59 12.25
CA GLU A 71 8.36 27.70 11.95
C GLU A 71 9.61 27.27 11.17
N ASN A 72 9.97 25.99 11.22
CA ASN A 72 11.11 25.41 10.51
C ASN A 72 10.74 24.70 9.22
N VAL A 73 9.47 24.63 8.83
CA VAL A 73 9.05 24.11 7.53
C VAL A 73 9.42 25.13 6.46
N ARG A 74 10.08 24.68 5.39
CA ARG A 74 10.68 25.56 4.36
C ARG A 74 10.05 25.39 2.99
N ASP A 75 9.65 24.17 2.65
CA ASP A 75 9.28 23.80 1.29
C ASP A 75 7.77 23.85 1.06
N PHE A 76 6.97 24.04 2.09
CA PHE A 76 5.51 24.08 2.03
C PHE A 76 4.94 25.34 2.69
N LYS A 77 3.83 25.81 2.17
CA LYS A 77 3.07 26.96 2.66
C LYS A 77 1.58 26.63 2.75
N VAL A 78 0.86 27.42 3.52
CA VAL A 78 -0.60 27.35 3.62
C VAL A 78 -1.23 27.47 2.23
N GLY A 79 -2.17 26.56 1.93
CA GLY A 79 -2.87 26.45 0.66
C GLY A 79 -2.26 25.45 -0.33
N ASP A 80 -1.02 25.00 -0.13
CA ASP A 80 -0.40 23.97 -0.99
C ASP A 80 -1.21 22.67 -0.94
N ILE A 81 -1.35 22.03 -2.09
CA ILE A 81 -1.96 20.70 -2.21
C ILE A 81 -0.85 19.67 -2.23
N VAL A 82 -0.91 18.71 -1.30
CA VAL A 82 0.13 17.74 -1.06
C VAL A 82 -0.41 16.31 -1.05
N VAL A 83 0.47 15.39 -1.40
CA VAL A 83 0.26 13.93 -1.31
C VAL A 83 0.98 13.43 -0.06
N ILE A 84 0.26 12.67 0.77
CA ILE A 84 0.76 12.15 2.04
C ILE A 84 1.04 10.65 1.89
N PRO A 85 2.28 10.16 2.04
CA PRO A 85 2.53 8.72 2.05
C PRO A 85 1.90 8.07 3.28
N SER A 86 1.44 6.84 3.14
CA SER A 86 0.89 6.04 4.24
C SER A 86 1.88 5.83 5.38
N MET A 87 3.17 5.90 5.08
CA MET A 87 4.29 5.76 5.99
C MET A 87 4.99 7.10 6.12
N THR A 88 5.07 7.62 7.34
CA THR A 88 5.71 8.90 7.66
C THR A 88 6.86 8.69 8.65
N PRO A 89 8.06 8.29 8.18
CA PRO A 89 9.22 8.08 9.04
C PRO A 89 9.55 9.30 9.88
N ASN A 90 10.06 9.07 11.10
CA ASN A 90 10.66 10.12 11.90
C ASN A 90 12.12 10.33 11.44
N PHE A 91 12.37 11.40 10.70
CA PHE A 91 13.70 11.67 10.16
C PHE A 91 14.70 12.21 11.19
N HIS A 92 14.28 12.48 12.43
CA HIS A 92 15.14 12.81 13.56
C HIS A 92 15.60 11.58 14.36
N ASP A 93 15.11 10.37 14.01
CA ASP A 93 15.55 9.14 14.63
C ASP A 93 16.92 8.68 14.06
N LYS A 94 17.78 8.15 14.94
CA LYS A 94 19.12 7.66 14.57
C LYS A 94 19.09 6.49 13.59
N ASP A 95 18.01 5.71 13.53
CA ASP A 95 17.85 4.60 12.59
C ASP A 95 17.95 5.02 11.12
N ILE A 96 17.76 6.33 10.86
CA ILE A 96 18.00 6.92 9.54
C ILE A 96 19.45 6.72 9.08
N GLN A 97 20.42 6.79 9.98
CA GLN A 97 21.84 6.63 9.66
C GLN A 97 22.18 5.21 9.20
N ASP A 98 21.44 4.21 9.67
CA ASP A 98 21.58 2.81 9.25
C ASP A 98 20.73 2.49 8.01
N GLY A 99 20.02 3.47 7.45
CA GLY A 99 19.12 3.26 6.30
C GLY A 99 17.82 2.57 6.64
N ASN A 100 17.48 2.44 7.91
CA ASN A 100 16.24 1.81 8.41
C ASN A 100 15.06 2.81 8.42
N PHE A 101 14.83 3.49 7.30
CA PHE A 101 13.89 4.61 7.21
C PHE A 101 12.45 4.24 7.58
N LEU A 102 12.00 3.01 7.27
CA LEU A 102 10.61 2.62 7.50
C LEU A 102 10.28 2.44 8.98
N HIS A 103 11.28 2.12 9.79
CA HIS A 103 11.12 1.84 11.22
C HIS A 103 11.64 2.97 12.10
N ALA A 104 12.19 4.03 11.51
CA ALA A 104 12.72 5.18 12.23
C ALA A 104 11.64 5.83 13.12
N GLY A 105 11.91 5.86 14.43
CA GLY A 105 10.99 6.37 15.44
C GLY A 105 9.87 5.41 15.86
N ALA A 106 9.89 4.14 15.44
CA ALA A 106 8.88 3.14 15.79
C ALA A 106 9.49 1.91 16.49
N ASN A 107 8.82 1.37 17.50
CA ASN A 107 9.33 0.25 18.30
C ASN A 107 9.18 -1.11 17.61
N PHE A 108 8.10 -1.35 16.85
CA PHE A 108 7.78 -2.67 16.25
C PHE A 108 7.36 -2.61 14.80
N SER A 109 6.95 -1.47 14.33
CA SER A 109 6.46 -1.30 12.97
C SER A 109 6.90 0.06 12.44
N ALA A 110 6.71 0.28 11.18
CA ALA A 110 6.89 1.60 10.63
C ALA A 110 5.88 2.60 11.20
N ASN A 111 6.21 3.88 11.21
CA ASN A 111 5.28 4.94 11.52
C ASN A 111 4.21 5.01 10.45
N THR A 112 3.08 4.37 10.71
CA THR A 112 1.95 4.26 9.80
C THR A 112 0.79 5.07 10.34
N LEU A 113 0.29 6.01 9.54
CA LEU A 113 -0.92 6.76 9.83
C LEU A 113 -2.11 5.80 10.01
N GLY A 114 -3.00 6.11 10.95
CA GLY A 114 -4.17 5.29 11.27
C GLY A 114 -3.86 3.95 11.95
N ARG A 115 -2.62 3.72 12.41
CA ARG A 115 -2.21 2.49 13.09
C ARG A 115 -1.30 2.73 14.30
N SER A 116 -0.14 3.31 14.10
CA SER A 116 0.83 3.68 15.15
C SER A 116 0.69 5.15 15.54
N THR A 117 0.17 5.96 14.64
CA THR A 117 -0.14 7.38 14.84
C THR A 117 -1.56 7.66 14.39
N PRO A 118 -2.20 8.78 14.84
CA PRO A 118 -3.50 9.20 14.31
C PRO A 118 -3.50 9.25 12.78
N GLY A 119 -4.61 8.84 12.18
CA GLY A 119 -4.78 8.74 10.74
C GLY A 119 -5.30 10.02 10.08
N VAL A 120 -5.65 9.88 8.80
CA VAL A 120 -6.08 11.00 7.94
C VAL A 120 -7.60 11.09 7.77
N PHE A 121 -8.39 10.21 8.39
CA PHE A 121 -9.85 10.28 8.32
C PHE A 121 -10.38 11.24 9.39
N ALA A 122 -9.99 12.49 9.29
CA ALA A 122 -10.40 13.58 10.16
C ALA A 122 -10.36 14.90 9.40
N ARG A 123 -11.14 15.89 9.86
CA ARG A 123 -11.18 17.21 9.24
C ARG A 123 -9.82 17.90 9.24
N GLU A 124 -9.03 17.68 10.28
CA GLU A 124 -7.65 18.15 10.35
C GLU A 124 -6.77 17.01 10.91
N PHE A 125 -5.55 16.90 10.44
CA PHE A 125 -4.55 15.97 10.96
C PHE A 125 -3.15 16.56 10.86
N GLU A 126 -2.27 16.10 11.72
CA GLU A 126 -0.87 16.54 11.72
C GLU A 126 0.03 15.53 11.03
N VAL A 127 1.02 16.02 10.27
CA VAL A 127 2.12 15.23 9.73
C VAL A 127 3.43 15.79 10.26
N ALA A 128 4.21 14.93 10.91
CA ALA A 128 5.55 15.26 11.38
C ALA A 128 6.53 15.34 10.21
N ASP A 129 7.63 16.12 10.41
CA ASP A 129 8.70 16.26 9.41
C ASP A 129 8.16 16.58 8.00
N ALA A 130 7.33 17.61 7.88
CA ALA A 130 6.60 17.95 6.68
C ALA A 130 7.48 18.02 5.42
N ASP A 131 8.63 18.69 5.49
CA ASP A 131 9.56 18.82 4.35
C ASP A 131 10.15 17.48 3.88
N LEU A 132 10.08 16.45 4.70
CA LEU A 132 10.67 15.14 4.41
C LEU A 132 9.58 14.07 4.12
N ASN A 133 8.35 14.32 4.53
CA ASN A 133 7.24 13.38 4.36
C ASN A 133 6.21 13.79 3.30
N LEU A 134 5.99 15.08 3.07
CA LEU A 134 5.00 15.57 2.11
C LEU A 134 5.60 15.74 0.71
N ALA A 135 4.78 15.61 -0.33
CA ALA A 135 5.14 15.96 -1.69
C ALA A 135 4.05 16.83 -2.32
N LEU A 136 4.43 17.91 -3.01
CA LEU A 136 3.47 18.70 -3.78
C LEU A 136 2.78 17.86 -4.84
N LEU A 137 1.47 18.01 -4.98
CA LEU A 137 0.74 17.45 -6.12
C LEU A 137 1.11 18.28 -7.37
N PRO A 138 1.80 17.69 -8.37
CA PRO A 138 2.22 18.46 -9.53
C PRO A 138 1.03 18.89 -10.40
N GLU A 139 1.15 20.05 -11.03
CA GLU A 139 0.20 20.48 -12.04
C GLU A 139 0.04 19.44 -13.15
N GLY A 140 -1.22 19.16 -13.52
CA GLY A 140 -1.58 18.14 -14.52
C GLY A 140 -1.66 16.70 -13.97
N VAL A 141 -1.39 16.47 -12.68
CA VAL A 141 -1.65 15.20 -12.00
C VAL A 141 -3.00 15.31 -11.25
N SER A 142 -3.93 14.40 -11.52
CA SER A 142 -5.23 14.37 -10.84
C SER A 142 -5.11 14.03 -9.37
N ILE A 143 -6.09 14.47 -8.56
CA ILE A 143 -6.20 14.12 -7.14
C ILE A 143 -6.25 12.59 -6.98
N GLY A 144 -7.04 11.89 -7.80
CA GLY A 144 -7.15 10.44 -7.75
C GLY A 144 -5.82 9.73 -8.04
N SER A 145 -5.05 10.21 -9.01
CA SER A 145 -3.70 9.69 -9.28
C SER A 145 -2.75 9.93 -8.11
N GLY A 146 -2.77 11.13 -7.52
CA GLY A 146 -2.01 11.45 -6.31
C GLY A 146 -2.37 10.52 -5.16
N LEU A 147 -3.67 10.34 -4.93
CA LEU A 147 -4.22 9.48 -3.88
C LEU A 147 -3.74 8.03 -4.02
N MET A 148 -3.76 7.46 -5.21
CA MET A 148 -3.29 6.09 -5.44
C MET A 148 -1.76 5.94 -5.35
N CYS A 149 -0.99 7.02 -5.36
CA CYS A 149 0.44 6.99 -5.09
C CYS A 149 0.77 6.83 -3.61
N THR A 150 -0.12 7.24 -2.69
CA THR A 150 0.10 7.30 -1.24
C THR A 150 0.39 5.93 -0.62
N ASP A 151 -0.28 4.88 -1.11
CA ASP A 151 -0.10 3.49 -0.66
C ASP A 151 0.00 2.50 -1.83
N MET A 152 -1.01 2.43 -2.71
CA MET A 152 -1.09 1.37 -3.73
C MET A 152 0.14 1.32 -4.63
N ALA A 153 0.51 2.44 -5.24
CA ALA A 153 1.65 2.50 -6.16
C ALA A 153 2.97 2.32 -5.41
N THR A 154 3.16 3.00 -4.27
CA THR A 154 4.42 2.86 -3.53
C THR A 154 4.66 1.44 -3.07
N THR A 155 3.61 0.75 -2.56
CA THR A 155 3.70 -0.63 -2.08
C THR A 155 3.92 -1.61 -3.23
N GLY A 156 3.14 -1.53 -4.30
CA GLY A 156 3.31 -2.40 -5.47
C GLY A 156 4.68 -2.27 -6.13
N PHE A 157 5.16 -1.03 -6.33
CA PHE A 157 6.50 -0.78 -6.88
C PHE A 157 7.64 -1.19 -5.93
N THR A 158 7.38 -1.24 -4.61
CA THR A 158 8.35 -1.81 -3.66
C THR A 158 8.52 -3.30 -3.90
N GLY A 159 7.43 -4.04 -4.13
CA GLY A 159 7.49 -5.46 -4.51
C GLY A 159 8.24 -5.69 -5.80
N ALA A 160 8.02 -4.87 -6.81
CA ALA A 160 8.69 -4.96 -8.09
C ALA A 160 10.18 -4.59 -8.04
N LYS A 161 10.69 -3.99 -6.96
CA LYS A 161 12.09 -3.56 -6.80
C LYS A 161 13.10 -4.70 -7.08
N ARG A 162 12.70 -5.94 -6.85
CA ARG A 162 13.56 -7.14 -7.00
C ARG A 162 13.55 -7.75 -8.40
N VAL A 163 12.72 -7.22 -9.31
CA VAL A 163 12.61 -7.67 -10.70
C VAL A 163 13.76 -7.12 -11.53
N ASN A 164 14.40 -7.99 -12.29
CA ASN A 164 15.43 -7.64 -13.27
C ASN A 164 14.85 -7.74 -14.68
N PHE A 165 15.58 -7.17 -15.65
CA PHE A 165 15.24 -7.28 -17.06
C PHE A 165 15.17 -8.75 -17.50
N GLY A 166 14.07 -9.12 -18.16
CA GLY A 166 13.83 -10.46 -18.67
C GLY A 166 13.30 -11.48 -17.66
N ASP A 167 13.16 -11.14 -16.36
CA ASP A 167 12.65 -12.05 -15.34
C ASP A 167 11.23 -12.54 -15.66
N THR A 168 10.93 -13.79 -15.31
CA THR A 168 9.57 -14.29 -15.17
C THR A 168 9.06 -13.98 -13.77
N VAL A 169 7.98 -13.20 -13.70
CA VAL A 169 7.40 -12.70 -12.46
C VAL A 169 6.01 -13.29 -12.24
N VAL A 170 5.72 -13.75 -11.03
CA VAL A 170 4.37 -14.12 -10.60
C VAL A 170 3.87 -13.11 -9.59
N VAL A 171 2.63 -12.61 -9.75
CA VAL A 171 2.00 -11.71 -8.79
C VAL A 171 0.77 -12.39 -8.22
N LEU A 172 0.83 -12.75 -6.92
CA LEU A 172 -0.26 -13.41 -6.20
C LEU A 172 -1.19 -12.38 -5.58
N GLY A 173 -2.38 -12.23 -6.17
CA GLY A 173 -3.38 -11.25 -5.80
C GLY A 173 -3.37 -10.03 -6.74
N ILE A 174 -4.50 -9.78 -7.42
CA ILE A 174 -4.73 -8.63 -8.33
C ILE A 174 -5.66 -7.57 -7.71
N GLY A 175 -5.43 -7.25 -6.43
CA GLY A 175 -5.97 -6.04 -5.80
C GLY A 175 -5.15 -4.81 -6.18
N GLY A 176 -5.41 -3.64 -5.56
CA GLY A 176 -4.72 -2.39 -5.88
C GLY A 176 -3.19 -2.51 -5.82
N VAL A 177 -2.64 -3.10 -4.73
CA VAL A 177 -1.20 -3.35 -4.58
C VAL A 177 -0.67 -4.29 -5.65
N GLY A 178 -1.38 -5.40 -5.92
CA GLY A 178 -0.93 -6.39 -6.92
C GLY A 178 -0.95 -5.82 -8.34
N LEU A 179 -1.96 -5.05 -8.72
CA LEU A 179 -2.02 -4.35 -10.01
C LEU A 179 -0.84 -3.37 -10.17
N MET A 180 -0.49 -2.65 -9.10
CA MET A 180 0.69 -1.78 -9.12
C MET A 180 2.01 -2.57 -9.10
N ALA A 181 2.05 -3.77 -8.50
CA ALA A 181 3.22 -4.64 -8.60
C ALA A 181 3.41 -5.18 -10.03
N ILE A 182 2.34 -5.52 -10.74
CA ILE A 182 2.36 -5.87 -12.18
C ILE A 182 2.92 -4.70 -12.99
N CYS A 183 2.36 -3.50 -12.80
CA CYS A 183 2.83 -2.30 -13.48
C CYS A 183 4.32 -2.03 -13.21
N GLY A 184 4.73 -2.09 -11.95
CA GLY A 184 6.12 -1.91 -11.56
C GLY A 184 7.05 -2.96 -12.17
N ALA A 185 6.64 -4.23 -12.24
CA ALA A 185 7.40 -5.31 -12.88
C ALA A 185 7.55 -5.08 -14.39
N ALA A 186 6.47 -4.69 -15.07
CA ALA A 186 6.50 -4.36 -16.50
C ALA A 186 7.44 -3.18 -16.80
N LEU A 187 7.36 -2.10 -16.02
CA LEU A 187 8.23 -0.93 -16.15
C LEU A 187 9.71 -1.24 -15.87
N ARG A 188 10.00 -2.30 -15.13
CA ARG A 188 11.37 -2.79 -14.88
C ARG A 188 11.87 -3.75 -15.95
N GLY A 189 11.04 -4.09 -16.94
CA GLY A 189 11.42 -4.94 -18.05
C GLY A 189 11.28 -6.44 -17.76
N ALA A 190 10.33 -6.85 -16.94
CA ALA A 190 9.99 -8.27 -16.81
C ALA A 190 9.69 -8.88 -18.18
N GLY A 191 10.23 -10.06 -18.46
CA GLY A 191 10.03 -10.76 -19.74
C GLY A 191 8.66 -11.44 -19.82
N LYS A 192 8.14 -11.91 -18.67
CA LYS A 192 6.84 -12.53 -18.54
C LYS A 192 6.25 -12.21 -17.16
N ILE A 193 4.97 -11.84 -17.12
CA ILE A 193 4.25 -11.57 -15.87
C ILE A 193 3.00 -12.44 -15.82
N ILE A 194 2.95 -13.36 -14.86
CA ILE A 194 1.78 -14.21 -14.56
C ILE A 194 1.06 -13.59 -13.37
N ALA A 195 -0.13 -13.07 -13.59
CA ALA A 195 -0.98 -12.50 -12.55
C ALA A 195 -1.97 -13.54 -12.03
N VAL A 196 -2.14 -13.63 -10.72
CA VAL A 196 -3.03 -14.60 -10.08
C VAL A 196 -4.17 -13.91 -9.38
N GLY A 197 -5.39 -14.13 -9.86
CA GLY A 197 -6.60 -13.56 -9.28
C GLY A 197 -7.85 -13.91 -10.08
N SER A 198 -9.02 -13.67 -9.49
CA SER A 198 -10.30 -14.07 -10.13
C SER A 198 -11.32 -12.93 -10.17
N ARG A 199 -10.96 -11.70 -9.78
CA ARG A 199 -11.91 -10.59 -9.68
C ARG A 199 -12.11 -9.93 -11.05
N GLY A 200 -13.34 -9.94 -11.55
CA GLY A 200 -13.69 -9.47 -12.89
C GLY A 200 -13.19 -8.06 -13.22
N VAL A 201 -13.36 -7.11 -12.29
CA VAL A 201 -12.91 -5.72 -12.48
C VAL A 201 -11.37 -5.57 -12.54
N SER A 202 -10.62 -6.49 -11.94
CA SER A 202 -9.16 -6.42 -11.88
C SER A 202 -8.46 -7.08 -13.08
N ILE A 203 -9.10 -8.04 -13.74
CA ILE A 203 -8.50 -8.81 -14.85
C ILE A 203 -8.12 -7.91 -16.04
N PRO A 204 -9.01 -7.04 -16.56
CA PRO A 204 -8.64 -6.14 -17.66
C PRO A 204 -7.46 -5.19 -17.28
N LEU A 205 -7.48 -4.68 -16.05
CA LEU A 205 -6.42 -3.81 -15.55
C LEU A 205 -5.08 -4.54 -15.40
N ALA A 206 -5.09 -5.83 -15.03
CA ALA A 206 -3.86 -6.61 -14.96
C ALA A 206 -3.19 -6.69 -16.33
N TYR A 207 -3.93 -6.93 -17.41
CA TYR A 207 -3.41 -6.89 -18.77
C TYR A 207 -2.95 -5.49 -19.19
N GLU A 208 -3.74 -4.45 -18.89
CA GLU A 208 -3.39 -3.05 -19.18
C GLU A 208 -2.07 -2.66 -18.51
N TYR A 209 -1.80 -3.14 -17.30
CA TYR A 209 -0.57 -2.88 -16.56
C TYR A 209 0.59 -3.81 -16.93
N GLY A 210 0.41 -4.74 -17.86
CA GLY A 210 1.48 -5.52 -18.46
C GLY A 210 1.54 -6.99 -18.05
N ALA A 211 0.47 -7.55 -17.46
CA ALA A 211 0.40 -9.00 -17.29
C ALA A 211 0.39 -9.71 -18.64
N SER A 212 1.20 -10.75 -18.79
CA SER A 212 1.20 -11.62 -19.97
C SER A 212 0.02 -12.58 -19.94
N GLU A 213 -0.38 -13.00 -18.76
CA GLU A 213 -1.48 -13.93 -18.51
C GLU A 213 -2.07 -13.68 -17.12
N VAL A 214 -3.37 -13.95 -16.99
CA VAL A 214 -4.08 -13.92 -15.71
C VAL A 214 -4.69 -15.29 -15.49
N ILE A 215 -4.39 -15.92 -14.36
CA ILE A 215 -4.89 -17.24 -13.97
C ILE A 215 -5.72 -17.17 -12.69
N SER A 216 -6.76 -18.00 -12.64
CA SER A 216 -7.70 -18.05 -11.52
C SER A 216 -7.25 -19.06 -10.47
N TYR A 217 -7.02 -18.63 -9.23
CA TYR A 217 -6.75 -19.54 -8.12
C TYR A 217 -7.93 -20.43 -7.74
N LYS A 218 -9.12 -20.23 -8.35
CA LYS A 218 -10.32 -21.04 -8.15
C LYS A 218 -10.38 -22.25 -9.07
N GLU A 219 -9.67 -22.17 -10.20
CA GLU A 219 -9.77 -23.14 -11.30
C GLU A 219 -8.45 -23.90 -11.48
N ASP A 220 -7.32 -23.29 -11.11
CA ASP A 220 -6.00 -23.79 -11.40
C ASP A 220 -5.20 -24.12 -10.12
N ASN A 221 -4.35 -25.15 -10.19
CA ASN A 221 -3.25 -25.34 -9.27
C ASN A 221 -2.12 -24.38 -9.66
N ILE A 222 -2.00 -23.26 -8.97
CA ILE A 222 -1.10 -22.16 -9.34
C ILE A 222 0.37 -22.62 -9.37
N THR A 223 0.81 -23.38 -8.37
CA THR A 223 2.21 -23.86 -8.30
C THR A 223 2.51 -24.75 -9.50
N GLU A 224 1.64 -25.70 -9.82
CA GLU A 224 1.81 -26.60 -10.97
C GLU A 224 1.81 -25.82 -12.29
N TYR A 225 0.88 -24.86 -12.43
CA TYR A 225 0.83 -23.99 -13.60
C TYR A 225 2.14 -23.22 -13.80
N VAL A 226 2.65 -22.57 -12.76
CA VAL A 226 3.90 -21.79 -12.82
C VAL A 226 5.08 -22.70 -13.18
N LEU A 227 5.20 -23.86 -12.55
CA LEU A 227 6.26 -24.83 -12.86
C LEU A 227 6.17 -25.28 -14.32
N LYS A 228 4.98 -25.60 -14.84
CA LYS A 228 4.78 -25.95 -16.24
C LYS A 228 5.15 -24.80 -17.18
N ALA A 229 4.68 -23.57 -16.87
CA ALA A 229 4.95 -22.36 -17.67
C ALA A 229 6.43 -21.93 -17.68
N THR A 230 7.24 -22.49 -16.77
CA THR A 230 8.69 -22.23 -16.62
C THR A 230 9.56 -23.47 -16.89
N ASN A 231 9.01 -24.49 -17.57
CA ASN A 231 9.69 -25.76 -17.86
C ASN A 231 10.30 -26.42 -16.61
N GLY A 232 9.58 -26.40 -15.50
CA GLY A 232 9.99 -26.97 -14.20
C GLY A 232 10.99 -26.13 -13.41
N LYS A 233 11.44 -25.00 -13.93
CA LYS A 233 12.48 -24.17 -13.26
C LYS A 233 11.93 -23.27 -12.14
N GLY A 234 10.65 -22.90 -12.20
CA GLY A 234 10.04 -21.90 -11.33
C GLY A 234 10.28 -20.45 -11.80
N ALA A 235 9.57 -19.51 -11.19
CA ALA A 235 9.65 -18.08 -11.50
C ALA A 235 10.91 -17.44 -10.89
N ASP A 236 11.42 -16.39 -11.51
CA ASP A 236 12.56 -15.61 -10.97
C ASP A 236 12.14 -14.80 -9.74
N VAL A 237 10.93 -14.23 -9.79
CA VAL A 237 10.36 -13.44 -8.68
C VAL A 237 8.89 -13.81 -8.48
N VAL A 238 8.47 -14.06 -7.23
CA VAL A 238 7.07 -14.18 -6.83
C VAL A 238 6.75 -13.06 -5.85
N ILE A 239 5.76 -12.24 -6.19
CA ILE A 239 5.29 -11.11 -5.36
C ILE A 239 3.96 -11.50 -4.73
N ILE A 240 3.89 -11.50 -3.40
CA ILE A 240 2.68 -11.78 -2.64
C ILE A 240 2.00 -10.45 -2.31
N ALA A 241 0.89 -10.16 -2.98
CA ALA A 241 0.05 -8.97 -2.76
C ALA A 241 -1.37 -9.32 -2.31
N GLY A 242 -1.64 -10.59 -2.04
CA GLY A 242 -2.93 -11.12 -1.57
C GLY A 242 -2.84 -12.61 -1.25
N GLY A 243 -3.99 -13.22 -0.97
CA GLY A 243 -4.06 -14.66 -0.66
C GLY A 243 -4.28 -14.95 0.84
N ASN A 244 -4.00 -16.17 1.26
CA ASN A 244 -4.11 -16.67 2.64
C ASN A 244 -2.75 -17.17 3.16
N ASP A 245 -2.70 -17.81 4.32
CA ASP A 245 -1.44 -18.26 4.94
C ASP A 245 -0.70 -19.28 4.08
N LYS A 246 -1.40 -20.15 3.34
CA LYS A 246 -0.81 -21.10 2.41
C LYS A 246 -0.09 -20.41 1.23
N THR A 247 -0.50 -19.20 0.85
CA THR A 247 0.08 -18.46 -0.27
C THR A 247 1.58 -18.22 -0.11
N PHE A 248 2.06 -18.12 1.13
CA PHE A 248 3.48 -17.94 1.43
C PHE A 248 4.29 -19.19 1.10
N SER A 249 3.84 -20.37 1.54
CA SER A 249 4.50 -21.63 1.21
C SER A 249 4.42 -21.95 -0.28
N ASP A 250 3.28 -21.72 -0.92
CA ASP A 250 3.12 -21.90 -2.36
C ASP A 250 4.10 -20.98 -3.15
N ALA A 251 4.30 -19.74 -2.70
CA ALA A 251 5.25 -18.82 -3.31
C ALA A 251 6.71 -19.34 -3.23
N ILE A 252 7.08 -19.93 -2.10
CA ILE A 252 8.40 -20.54 -1.93
C ILE A 252 8.59 -21.74 -2.87
N ASP A 253 7.54 -22.53 -3.10
CA ASP A 253 7.61 -23.72 -3.96
C ASP A 253 7.69 -23.36 -5.45
N MET A 254 7.09 -22.22 -5.86
CA MET A 254 7.05 -21.82 -7.28
C MET A 254 8.23 -20.94 -7.73
N VAL A 255 9.10 -20.46 -6.82
CA VAL A 255 10.33 -19.74 -7.24
C VAL A 255 11.46 -20.71 -7.58
N ARG A 256 12.28 -20.33 -8.55
CA ARG A 256 13.40 -21.15 -9.02
C ARG A 256 14.48 -21.33 -7.95
N TYR A 257 15.12 -22.51 -7.99
CA TYR A 257 16.26 -22.82 -7.13
C TYR A 257 17.47 -21.97 -7.45
N GLY A 258 18.28 -21.68 -6.44
CA GLY A 258 19.57 -20.99 -6.55
C GLY A 258 19.50 -19.47 -6.62
N VAL A 259 18.43 -18.87 -7.15
CA VAL A 259 18.33 -17.42 -7.39
C VAL A 259 16.93 -16.82 -7.21
N GLY A 260 15.92 -17.64 -6.98
CA GLY A 260 14.52 -17.21 -6.89
C GLY A 260 14.25 -16.31 -5.70
N LYS A 261 13.36 -15.34 -5.88
CA LYS A 261 13.03 -14.32 -4.88
C LYS A 261 11.53 -14.34 -4.58
N VAL A 262 11.16 -14.46 -3.31
CA VAL A 262 9.80 -14.22 -2.82
C VAL A 262 9.77 -12.84 -2.19
N VAL A 263 8.84 -12.00 -2.60
CA VAL A 263 8.63 -10.65 -2.03
C VAL A 263 7.24 -10.58 -1.44
N ASN A 264 7.14 -10.51 -0.13
CA ASN A 264 5.87 -10.36 0.55
C ASN A 264 5.55 -8.90 0.80
N LEU A 265 4.38 -8.46 0.31
CA LEU A 265 3.78 -7.15 0.55
C LEU A 265 2.49 -7.25 1.39
N LYS A 266 1.99 -8.49 1.57
CA LYS A 266 0.74 -8.70 2.31
C LYS A 266 0.99 -8.58 3.80
N LEU A 267 0.14 -7.83 4.48
CA LEU A 267 0.03 -7.88 5.92
C LEU A 267 -0.75 -9.15 6.32
N PHE A 268 -0.07 -10.11 6.91
CA PHE A 268 -0.70 -11.23 7.58
C PHE A 268 -1.11 -10.79 8.98
N THR A 269 -2.32 -11.15 9.40
CA THR A 269 -2.91 -10.78 10.69
C THR A 269 -3.30 -12.04 11.47
N GLY A 270 -3.34 -11.93 12.81
CA GLY A 270 -3.66 -13.03 13.71
C GLY A 270 -2.42 -13.63 14.37
N ASP A 271 -2.68 -14.50 15.35
CA ASP A 271 -1.65 -15.25 16.07
C ASP A 271 -1.44 -16.59 15.37
N GLY A 272 -0.27 -16.82 14.84
CA GLY A 272 0.02 -18.05 14.12
C GLY A 272 1.36 -18.02 13.41
N SER A 273 1.64 -19.09 12.67
CA SER A 273 2.86 -19.25 11.89
C SER A 273 2.53 -19.49 10.43
N MET A 274 3.41 -19.07 9.54
CA MET A 274 3.39 -19.45 8.14
C MET A 274 4.35 -20.62 7.95
N GLU A 275 3.89 -21.65 7.28
CA GLU A 275 4.73 -22.85 7.05
C GLU A 275 5.70 -22.63 5.90
N ILE A 276 6.93 -23.08 6.10
CA ILE A 276 7.92 -23.27 5.04
C ILE A 276 7.97 -24.78 4.74
N PRO A 277 7.70 -25.21 3.50
CA PRO A 277 7.73 -26.63 3.15
C PRO A 277 9.09 -27.26 3.49
N LYS A 278 9.09 -28.42 4.14
CA LYS A 278 10.34 -29.10 4.57
C LYS A 278 11.31 -29.34 3.41
N PHE A 279 10.80 -29.71 2.24
CA PHE A 279 11.62 -29.90 1.05
C PHE A 279 12.31 -28.59 0.64
N SER A 280 11.56 -27.48 0.63
CA SER A 280 12.08 -26.15 0.29
C SER A 280 13.03 -25.61 1.35
N SER A 281 12.84 -25.93 2.65
CA SER A 281 13.73 -25.45 3.72
C SER A 281 15.10 -26.13 3.72
N GLY A 282 15.19 -27.39 3.31
CA GLY A 282 16.45 -28.10 3.19
C GLY A 282 17.16 -27.78 1.89
N ARG A 283 16.84 -28.54 0.85
CA ARG A 283 17.44 -28.37 -0.48
C ARG A 283 16.88 -27.16 -1.21
N GLY A 284 15.60 -26.89 -1.02
CA GLY A 284 14.86 -25.91 -1.79
C GLY A 284 15.16 -24.46 -1.44
N MET A 285 15.54 -24.17 -0.20
CA MET A 285 15.95 -22.82 0.21
C MET A 285 17.38 -22.47 -0.20
N SER A 286 18.13 -23.41 -0.76
CA SER A 286 19.47 -23.11 -1.26
C SER A 286 19.44 -22.05 -2.35
N GLY A 287 19.88 -20.84 -2.00
CA GLY A 287 19.89 -19.66 -2.88
C GLY A 287 18.54 -18.96 -3.08
N LYS A 288 17.41 -19.47 -2.57
CA LYS A 288 16.15 -18.72 -2.55
C LYS A 288 16.22 -17.62 -1.50
N THR A 289 15.70 -16.43 -1.82
CA THR A 289 15.66 -15.30 -0.89
C THR A 289 14.22 -14.87 -0.65
N VAL A 290 13.87 -14.63 0.62
CA VAL A 290 12.58 -14.10 1.04
C VAL A 290 12.76 -12.67 1.54
N TYR A 291 11.96 -11.75 1.01
CA TYR A 291 11.91 -10.34 1.41
C TYR A 291 10.54 -10.05 2.01
N MET A 292 10.52 -9.57 3.24
CA MET A 292 9.34 -8.97 3.88
C MET A 292 9.44 -7.46 3.69
N GLU A 293 8.59 -6.91 2.84
CA GLU A 293 8.70 -5.50 2.43
C GLU A 293 7.42 -4.75 2.79
N LEU A 294 7.58 -3.47 3.15
CA LEU A 294 6.49 -2.51 3.30
C LEU A 294 6.59 -1.42 2.23
N GLY A 295 5.48 -0.77 1.95
CA GLY A 295 5.45 0.41 1.08
C GLY A 295 6.39 1.49 1.63
N LYS A 296 7.23 2.05 0.76
CA LYS A 296 8.14 3.12 1.17
C LYS A 296 7.39 4.43 1.31
N GLY A 297 7.62 5.14 2.41
CA GLY A 297 7.18 6.51 2.62
C GLY A 297 8.26 7.55 2.27
N GLY A 298 8.00 8.78 2.72
CA GLY A 298 8.88 9.92 2.55
C GLY A 298 8.71 10.65 1.21
N ARG A 299 9.09 11.92 1.21
CA ARG A 299 8.89 12.87 0.12
C ARG A 299 9.48 12.40 -1.22
N VAL A 300 10.75 12.02 -1.22
CA VAL A 300 11.46 11.64 -2.47
C VAL A 300 10.77 10.47 -3.17
N ARG A 301 10.20 9.54 -2.41
CA ARG A 301 9.45 8.42 -2.98
C ARG A 301 8.18 8.91 -3.66
N MET A 302 7.43 9.79 -3.02
CA MET A 302 6.21 10.36 -3.60
C MET A 302 6.50 11.21 -4.84
N GLU A 303 7.48 12.10 -4.80
CA GLU A 303 7.88 12.93 -5.93
C GLU A 303 8.24 12.10 -7.16
N ARG A 304 8.97 10.98 -6.98
CA ARG A 304 9.33 10.06 -8.08
C ARG A 304 8.10 9.41 -8.70
N LEU A 305 7.14 8.95 -7.88
CA LEU A 305 5.90 8.35 -8.38
C LEU A 305 5.04 9.38 -9.11
N LEU A 306 4.86 10.56 -8.52
CA LEU A 306 4.12 11.66 -9.13
C LEU A 306 4.75 12.13 -10.44
N SER A 307 6.08 12.19 -10.51
CA SER A 307 6.81 12.47 -11.75
C SER A 307 6.52 11.42 -12.83
N MET A 308 6.51 10.14 -12.47
CA MET A 308 6.14 9.08 -13.42
C MET A 308 4.72 9.20 -13.93
N VAL A 309 3.75 9.55 -13.05
CA VAL A 309 2.36 9.83 -13.44
C VAL A 309 2.29 11.03 -14.37
N LYS A 310 2.93 12.15 -14.01
CA LYS A 310 3.00 13.37 -14.84
C LYS A 310 3.52 13.09 -16.26
N HIS A 311 4.51 12.20 -16.37
CA HIS A 311 5.08 11.79 -17.64
C HIS A 311 4.37 10.57 -18.27
N LYS A 312 3.15 10.25 -17.81
CA LYS A 312 2.27 9.21 -18.37
C LYS A 312 2.92 7.82 -18.43
N ARG A 313 3.80 7.49 -17.47
CA ARG A 313 4.44 6.17 -17.39
C ARG A 313 3.51 5.11 -16.84
N PHE A 314 2.53 5.50 -16.03
CA PHE A 314 1.42 4.67 -15.54
C PHE A 314 0.26 5.56 -15.06
N THR A 315 -0.94 4.99 -14.95
CA THR A 315 -2.18 5.70 -14.60
C THR A 315 -2.83 5.05 -13.39
N PRO A 316 -2.39 5.35 -12.15
CA PRO A 316 -2.86 4.66 -10.96
C PRO A 316 -4.33 4.97 -10.62
N GLU A 317 -4.88 6.08 -11.09
CA GLU A 317 -6.28 6.46 -10.91
C GLU A 317 -7.27 5.41 -11.42
N ARG A 318 -6.87 4.56 -12.39
CA ARG A 318 -7.66 3.43 -12.88
C ARG A 318 -8.02 2.41 -11.79
N LEU A 319 -7.34 2.44 -10.64
CA LEU A 319 -7.66 1.62 -9.47
C LEU A 319 -8.94 2.08 -8.77
N ILE A 320 -9.33 3.35 -8.91
CA ILE A 320 -10.53 3.92 -8.26
C ILE A 320 -11.75 3.44 -9.02
N THR A 321 -12.53 2.59 -8.38
CA THR A 321 -13.76 2.02 -8.94
C THR A 321 -15.03 2.69 -8.42
N HIS A 322 -14.94 3.34 -7.26
CA HIS A 322 -16.08 4.00 -6.61
C HIS A 322 -15.63 5.32 -6.01
N THR A 323 -16.41 6.37 -6.25
CA THR A 323 -16.18 7.70 -5.69
C THR A 323 -17.40 8.13 -4.88
N PHE A 324 -17.15 8.71 -3.71
CA PHE A 324 -18.15 9.25 -2.80
C PHE A 324 -17.90 10.74 -2.62
N GLU A 325 -18.97 11.52 -2.49
CA GLU A 325 -18.95 12.94 -2.19
C GLU A 325 -19.40 13.16 -0.73
N GLY A 326 -18.56 13.83 0.07
CA GLY A 326 -18.79 14.08 1.49
C GLY A 326 -18.10 13.07 2.40
N PHE A 327 -17.52 13.59 3.49
CA PHE A 327 -16.78 12.80 4.48
C PHE A 327 -17.67 11.79 5.21
N GLU A 328 -18.93 12.09 5.38
CA GLU A 328 -19.92 11.23 6.01
C GLU A 328 -20.05 9.84 5.36
N ASN A 329 -19.60 9.71 4.10
CA ASN A 329 -19.62 8.44 3.38
C ASN A 329 -18.42 7.51 3.69
N VAL A 330 -17.53 7.88 4.64
CA VAL A 330 -16.35 7.07 4.97
C VAL A 330 -16.73 5.70 5.52
N GLU A 331 -17.79 5.59 6.30
CA GLU A 331 -18.30 4.32 6.81
C GLU A 331 -18.81 3.43 5.68
N GLN A 332 -19.64 3.99 4.77
CA GLN A 332 -20.13 3.25 3.60
C GLN A 332 -18.97 2.76 2.71
N ALA A 333 -17.93 3.57 2.55
CA ALA A 333 -16.73 3.18 1.81
C ALA A 333 -15.96 2.06 2.52
N LEU A 334 -15.91 2.06 3.87
CA LEU A 334 -15.31 0.99 4.66
C LEU A 334 -16.07 -0.33 4.50
N GLU A 335 -17.40 -0.30 4.57
CA GLU A 335 -18.24 -1.47 4.35
C GLU A 335 -18.08 -2.03 2.92
N LEU A 336 -18.09 -1.16 1.92
CA LEU A 336 -17.86 -1.55 0.54
C LEU A 336 -16.47 -2.21 0.37
N MET A 337 -15.44 -1.70 1.05
CA MET A 337 -14.10 -2.27 1.03
C MET A 337 -13.99 -3.56 1.85
N ARG A 338 -14.85 -3.80 2.86
CA ARG A 338 -14.95 -5.07 3.56
C ARG A 338 -15.54 -6.15 2.66
N ASP A 339 -16.63 -5.84 1.98
CA ASP A 339 -17.42 -6.81 1.22
C ASP A 339 -16.92 -7.02 -0.21
N LYS A 340 -16.25 -6.07 -0.79
CA LYS A 340 -15.56 -5.96 -2.11
C LYS A 340 -16.25 -6.56 -3.33
N GLY A 341 -16.79 -7.74 -3.28
CA GLY A 341 -17.36 -8.43 -4.44
C GLY A 341 -16.42 -8.45 -5.66
N ASN A 342 -17.00 -8.47 -6.85
CA ASN A 342 -16.28 -8.47 -8.13
C ASN A 342 -16.04 -7.08 -8.73
N THR A 343 -16.57 -6.01 -8.12
CA THR A 343 -16.62 -4.66 -8.72
C THR A 343 -15.71 -3.64 -8.05
N VAL A 344 -15.15 -3.96 -6.87
CA VAL A 344 -14.40 -3.01 -6.05
C VAL A 344 -12.90 -3.29 -6.07
N ILE A 345 -12.10 -2.28 -6.43
CA ILE A 345 -10.65 -2.28 -6.24
C ILE A 345 -10.30 -1.27 -5.13
N LYS A 346 -10.59 0.01 -5.37
CA LYS A 346 -10.37 1.11 -4.43
C LYS A 346 -11.55 2.09 -4.44
N THR A 347 -11.75 2.72 -3.29
CA THR A 347 -12.69 3.83 -3.12
C THR A 347 -11.94 5.15 -3.06
N MET A 348 -12.57 6.24 -3.46
CA MET A 348 -12.15 7.61 -3.21
C MET A 348 -13.32 8.34 -2.57
N ILE A 349 -13.06 9.10 -1.51
CA ILE A 349 -14.02 10.00 -0.89
C ILE A 349 -13.47 11.41 -1.06
N LEU A 350 -14.22 12.27 -1.76
CA LEU A 350 -13.99 13.71 -1.81
C LEU A 350 -14.63 14.30 -0.56
N THR A 351 -13.83 14.87 0.34
CA THR A 351 -14.28 15.22 1.70
C THR A 351 -15.23 16.42 1.74
N GLY A 352 -15.18 17.30 0.75
CA GLY A 352 -15.97 18.54 0.72
C GLY A 352 -15.39 19.67 1.58
N TRP A 353 -14.16 19.56 2.08
CA TRP A 353 -13.48 20.53 2.97
C TRP A 353 -12.51 21.44 2.26
#